data_792fc70de8f6416f8a3a6b781b057ccd
#
_entry.id   792fc70de8f6416f8a3a6b781b057ccd
#
_cell.length_a   1.000
_cell.length_b   1.000
_cell.length_c   1.000
_cell.angle_alpha   90.00
_cell.angle_beta   90.00
_cell.angle_gamma   90.00
#
_symmetry.space_group_name_H-M   'P 1'
#
loop_
_entity.id
_entity.type
_entity.pdbx_description
1 polymer ?
#
loop_
_entity_poly.entity_id
_entity_poly.type
_entity_poly.pdbx_seq_one_letter_code
_entity_poly.pdbx_strand_id
1 'polypeptide(L)'
;YQVWKDTTASASTQLVFCDVGTPKAGKFNVYDEIRNVLLAKGVPESEIAFVHDATSEAQRQELFERTRQGKVRILIGSTSKLGTGVNVQNKVISIDHLDCPWKPSDITQRNGRGVRQGNENPEIMIKQFVAKGTFDAYLWQIQEQKLRYITQILTGKHIARSCEDVDETVLSAAQFKAAATDNPMVAQKMELENRVTELKILRGAWSNEQLALEHKVNLTYPSRIREYEQKIERVTQDISLFGQTEGKDFSIVLD
;
A
#
# COMPACT_ATOMS: atom_id res chain seq x y z
N TYR A 1 -13.55 12.76 -23.09
CA TYR A 1 -14.03 13.56 -24.20
C TYR A 1 -14.03 15.07 -23.87
N GLN A 2 -14.65 15.50 -22.77
CA GLN A 2 -14.75 16.93 -22.44
C GLN A 2 -13.38 17.61 -22.36
N VAL A 3 -12.42 17.02 -21.64
CA VAL A 3 -11.04 17.53 -21.56
C VAL A 3 -10.39 17.65 -22.94
N TRP A 4 -10.58 16.66 -23.81
CA TRP A 4 -10.09 16.69 -25.18
C TRP A 4 -10.68 17.89 -25.95
N LYS A 5 -11.98 18.10 -25.82
CA LYS A 5 -12.69 19.22 -26.49
C LYS A 5 -12.20 20.57 -25.96
N ASP A 6 -12.10 20.73 -24.65
CA ASP A 6 -11.76 22.00 -24.00
C ASP A 6 -10.28 22.39 -24.22
N THR A 7 -9.42 21.42 -24.52
CA THR A 7 -7.97 21.61 -24.72
C THR A 7 -7.55 21.49 -26.20
N THR A 8 -8.48 21.66 -27.13
CA THR A 8 -8.20 21.57 -28.59
C THR A 8 -7.15 22.57 -29.04
N ALA A 9 -7.20 23.80 -28.54
CA ALA A 9 -6.24 24.86 -28.90
C ALA A 9 -4.80 24.57 -28.43
N SER A 10 -4.63 23.96 -27.27
CA SER A 10 -3.32 23.61 -26.71
C SER A 10 -2.82 22.23 -27.13
N ALA A 11 -3.68 21.46 -27.84
CA ALA A 11 -3.40 20.06 -28.17
C ALA A 11 -2.90 19.22 -26.98
N SER A 12 -3.47 19.48 -25.79
CA SER A 12 -3.07 18.81 -24.55
C SER A 12 -3.43 17.32 -24.56
N THR A 13 -2.64 16.52 -23.88
CA THR A 13 -2.72 15.06 -23.87
C THR A 13 -3.33 14.54 -22.58
N GLN A 14 -4.12 13.49 -22.68
CA GLN A 14 -4.67 12.72 -21.57
C GLN A 14 -4.00 11.35 -21.53
N LEU A 15 -3.50 10.95 -20.35
CA LEU A 15 -2.98 9.61 -20.11
C LEU A 15 -4.06 8.79 -19.41
N VAL A 16 -4.48 7.70 -20.03
CA VAL A 16 -5.52 6.82 -19.51
C VAL A 16 -4.90 5.50 -19.09
N PHE A 17 -4.96 5.21 -17.81
CA PHE A 17 -4.43 3.97 -17.23
C PHE A 17 -5.54 2.95 -17.02
N CYS A 18 -5.35 1.75 -17.56
CA CYS A 18 -6.25 0.62 -17.38
C CYS A 18 -5.45 -0.69 -17.44
N ASP A 19 -5.39 -1.42 -16.33
CA ASP A 19 -4.73 -2.73 -16.24
C ASP A 19 -5.70 -3.88 -16.52
N VAL A 20 -7.00 -3.63 -16.31
CA VAL A 20 -8.08 -4.60 -16.55
C VAL A 20 -8.56 -4.51 -17.99
N GLY A 21 -8.82 -5.67 -18.61
CA GLY A 21 -9.37 -5.70 -19.98
C GLY A 21 -8.42 -5.18 -21.05
N THR A 22 -7.12 -5.41 -20.89
CA THR A 22 -6.10 -5.10 -21.92
C THR A 22 -6.38 -5.82 -23.24
N PRO A 23 -5.94 -5.25 -24.38
CA PRO A 23 -6.22 -5.81 -25.71
C PRO A 23 -5.78 -7.27 -25.82
N LYS A 24 -6.71 -8.13 -26.26
CA LYS A 24 -6.48 -9.55 -26.56
C LYS A 24 -7.25 -9.93 -27.82
N ALA A 25 -6.59 -10.56 -28.77
CA ALA A 25 -7.20 -10.96 -30.03
C ALA A 25 -8.47 -11.81 -29.81
N GLY A 26 -9.56 -11.42 -30.48
CA GLY A 26 -10.83 -12.15 -30.49
C GLY A 26 -11.65 -12.10 -29.19
N LYS A 27 -11.29 -11.21 -28.26
CA LYS A 27 -12.03 -11.03 -27.01
C LYS A 27 -12.41 -9.56 -26.82
N PHE A 28 -13.56 -9.35 -26.15
CA PHE A 28 -13.93 -8.01 -25.69
C PHE A 28 -12.79 -7.42 -24.85
N ASN A 29 -12.47 -6.17 -25.09
CA ASN A 29 -11.53 -5.41 -24.27
C ASN A 29 -12.02 -3.97 -24.09
N VAL A 30 -11.65 -3.39 -22.97
CA VAL A 30 -12.07 -2.04 -22.56
C VAL A 30 -11.46 -0.96 -23.48
N TYR A 31 -10.27 -1.22 -24.01
CA TYR A 31 -9.54 -0.25 -24.84
C TYR A 31 -10.27 0.02 -26.17
N ASP A 32 -10.72 -1.03 -26.86
CA ASP A 32 -11.47 -0.89 -28.11
C ASP A 32 -12.82 -0.23 -27.87
N GLU A 33 -13.49 -0.54 -26.76
CA GLU A 33 -14.75 0.11 -26.40
C GLU A 33 -14.57 1.61 -26.15
N ILE A 34 -13.52 2.01 -25.42
CA ILE A 34 -13.20 3.43 -25.23
C ILE A 34 -12.91 4.11 -26.57
N ARG A 35 -12.12 3.48 -27.45
CA ARG A 35 -11.85 3.98 -28.81
C ARG A 35 -13.15 4.20 -29.56
N ASN A 36 -14.03 3.21 -29.61
CA ASN A 36 -15.30 3.28 -30.32
C ASN A 36 -16.20 4.42 -29.80
N VAL A 37 -16.30 4.57 -28.49
CA VAL A 37 -17.08 5.65 -27.86
C VAL A 37 -16.47 7.03 -28.18
N LEU A 38 -15.16 7.15 -28.20
CA LEU A 38 -14.48 8.41 -28.53
C LEU A 38 -14.63 8.77 -30.01
N LEU A 39 -14.50 7.79 -30.91
CA LEU A 39 -14.75 7.97 -32.36
C LEU A 39 -16.19 8.41 -32.61
N ALA A 40 -17.18 7.78 -31.98
CA ALA A 40 -18.57 8.14 -32.07
C ALA A 40 -18.85 9.57 -31.58
N LYS A 41 -18.01 10.11 -30.68
CA LYS A 41 -18.08 11.52 -30.23
C LYS A 41 -17.31 12.50 -31.12
N GLY A 42 -16.68 12.01 -32.20
CA GLY A 42 -15.96 12.84 -33.17
C GLY A 42 -14.50 13.09 -32.86
N VAL A 43 -13.89 12.31 -31.94
CA VAL A 43 -12.43 12.34 -31.74
C VAL A 43 -11.76 11.67 -32.94
N PRO A 44 -10.79 12.30 -33.63
CA PRO A 44 -10.08 11.68 -34.73
C PRO A 44 -9.30 10.42 -34.27
N GLU A 45 -9.34 9.36 -35.07
CA GLU A 45 -8.61 8.10 -34.74
C GLU A 45 -7.12 8.34 -34.59
N SER A 46 -6.53 9.24 -35.37
CA SER A 46 -5.11 9.60 -35.31
C SER A 46 -4.67 10.20 -33.97
N GLU A 47 -5.61 10.72 -33.18
CA GLU A 47 -5.38 11.32 -31.87
C GLU A 47 -5.54 10.35 -30.71
N ILE A 48 -6.01 9.12 -30.98
CA ILE A 48 -6.17 8.04 -30.01
C ILE A 48 -5.10 6.98 -30.28
N ALA A 49 -4.38 6.54 -29.24
CA ALA A 49 -3.40 5.47 -29.40
C ALA A 49 -3.33 4.57 -28.17
N PHE A 50 -3.00 3.31 -28.40
CA PHE A 50 -2.72 2.33 -27.36
C PHE A 50 -1.24 2.05 -27.31
N VAL A 51 -0.64 2.10 -26.13
CA VAL A 51 0.77 1.72 -25.95
C VAL A 51 1.00 0.25 -26.32
N HIS A 52 -0.02 -0.59 -26.22
CA HIS A 52 0.02 -2.00 -26.56
C HIS A 52 0.22 -2.28 -28.05
N ASP A 53 -0.17 -1.36 -28.93
CA ASP A 53 -0.03 -1.49 -30.38
C ASP A 53 1.42 -1.29 -30.84
N ALA A 54 2.23 -0.59 -30.02
CA ALA A 54 3.66 -0.42 -30.28
C ALA A 54 4.44 -1.65 -29.79
N THR A 55 4.72 -2.57 -30.70
CA THR A 55 5.38 -3.86 -30.41
C THR A 55 6.90 -3.78 -30.35
N SER A 56 7.50 -2.83 -31.10
CA SER A 56 8.94 -2.59 -31.07
C SER A 56 9.30 -1.32 -30.29
N GLU A 57 10.55 -1.23 -29.84
CA GLU A 57 11.05 -0.04 -29.14
C GLU A 57 11.01 1.20 -30.05
N ALA A 58 11.32 1.05 -31.34
CA ALA A 58 11.25 2.15 -32.30
C ALA A 58 9.82 2.69 -32.43
N GLN A 59 8.82 1.82 -32.58
CA GLN A 59 7.41 2.21 -32.63
C GLN A 59 6.96 2.90 -31.33
N ARG A 60 7.46 2.44 -30.20
CA ARG A 60 7.16 3.05 -28.90
C ARG A 60 7.75 4.45 -28.78
N GLN A 61 8.99 4.65 -29.21
CA GLN A 61 9.64 5.96 -29.23
C GLN A 61 8.92 6.94 -30.16
N GLU A 62 8.51 6.50 -31.35
CA GLU A 62 7.72 7.29 -32.29
C GLU A 62 6.35 7.68 -31.69
N LEU A 63 5.65 6.72 -31.06
CA LEU A 63 4.38 6.98 -30.40
C LEU A 63 4.51 8.05 -29.31
N PHE A 64 5.55 7.94 -28.48
CA PHE A 64 5.79 8.91 -27.41
C PHE A 64 6.18 10.28 -27.96
N GLU A 65 6.93 10.34 -29.05
CA GLU A 65 7.24 11.60 -29.72
C GLU A 65 5.99 12.27 -30.27
N ARG A 66 5.12 11.53 -30.92
CA ARG A 66 3.82 12.03 -31.39
C ARG A 66 2.95 12.52 -30.24
N THR A 67 3.02 11.86 -29.08
CA THR A 67 2.31 12.28 -27.87
C THR A 67 2.87 13.59 -27.31
N ARG A 68 4.21 13.73 -27.23
CA ARG A 68 4.86 14.99 -26.83
C ARG A 68 4.51 16.18 -27.70
N GLN A 69 4.35 15.92 -28.99
CA GLN A 69 3.97 16.94 -29.99
C GLN A 69 2.47 17.27 -29.95
N GLY A 70 1.66 16.53 -29.16
CA GLY A 70 0.20 16.70 -29.12
C GLY A 70 -0.55 16.14 -30.33
N LYS A 71 0.11 15.31 -31.16
CA LYS A 71 -0.53 14.59 -32.28
C LYS A 71 -1.35 13.41 -31.80
N VAL A 72 -0.93 12.77 -30.70
CA VAL A 72 -1.73 11.80 -29.95
C VAL A 72 -2.19 12.49 -28.68
N ARG A 73 -3.48 12.70 -28.55
CA ARG A 73 -4.08 13.45 -27.45
C ARG A 73 -4.73 12.56 -26.39
N ILE A 74 -5.00 11.31 -26.73
CA ILE A 74 -5.53 10.31 -25.80
C ILE A 74 -4.64 9.08 -25.92
N LEU A 75 -3.76 8.87 -24.91
CA LEU A 75 -2.85 7.73 -24.86
C LEU A 75 -3.32 6.77 -23.77
N ILE A 76 -3.66 5.54 -24.17
CA ILE A 76 -4.20 4.50 -23.28
C ILE A 76 -3.16 3.41 -23.08
N GLY A 77 -2.92 3.02 -21.84
CA GLY A 77 -1.98 1.95 -21.53
C GLY A 77 -2.13 1.37 -20.12
N SER A 78 -1.52 0.22 -19.92
CA SER A 78 -1.42 -0.39 -18.58
C SER A 78 -0.29 0.25 -17.77
N THR A 79 -0.32 0.06 -16.45
CA THR A 79 0.76 0.51 -15.55
C THR A 79 2.12 0.00 -16.02
N SER A 80 2.21 -1.26 -16.44
CA SER A 80 3.47 -1.86 -16.90
C SER A 80 3.99 -1.25 -18.21
N LYS A 81 3.11 -0.83 -19.13
CA LYS A 81 3.48 -0.31 -20.44
C LYS A 81 3.65 1.22 -20.46
N LEU A 82 2.84 1.93 -19.71
CA LEU A 82 2.81 3.40 -19.67
C LEU A 82 3.40 3.96 -18.37
N GLY A 83 3.39 3.19 -17.28
CA GLY A 83 3.83 3.63 -15.96
C GLY A 83 5.35 3.62 -15.76
N THR A 84 6.15 2.91 -16.57
CA THR A 84 7.60 2.81 -16.41
C THR A 84 8.36 3.23 -17.65
N GLY A 85 9.48 3.98 -17.47
CA GLY A 85 10.40 4.32 -18.56
C GLY A 85 9.86 5.29 -19.63
N VAL A 86 8.66 5.84 -19.44
CA VAL A 86 7.98 6.67 -20.44
C VAL A 86 8.19 8.15 -20.14
N ASN A 87 8.55 8.92 -21.15
CA ASN A 87 8.76 10.38 -21.08
C ASN A 87 7.79 11.08 -22.05
N VAL A 88 6.58 11.37 -21.58
CA VAL A 88 5.48 11.95 -22.39
C VAL A 88 4.81 13.17 -21.73
N GLN A 89 5.42 13.70 -20.66
CA GLN A 89 4.79 14.69 -19.79
C GLN A 89 4.49 16.04 -20.43
N ASN A 90 5.16 16.42 -21.52
CA ASN A 90 5.19 17.79 -22.03
C ASN A 90 3.81 18.46 -22.12
N LYS A 91 2.83 17.77 -22.67
CA LYS A 91 1.47 18.30 -22.89
C LYS A 91 0.39 17.61 -22.05
N VAL A 92 0.77 16.83 -21.04
CA VAL A 92 -0.20 16.11 -20.22
C VAL A 92 -1.01 17.07 -19.36
N ILE A 93 -2.33 17.06 -19.54
CA ILE A 93 -3.30 17.85 -18.77
C ILE A 93 -4.17 16.99 -17.86
N SER A 94 -4.32 15.70 -18.16
CA SER A 94 -5.12 14.78 -17.36
C SER A 94 -4.47 13.42 -17.26
N ILE A 95 -4.55 12.84 -16.06
CA ILE A 95 -4.25 11.44 -15.78
C ILE A 95 -5.54 10.79 -15.30
N ASP A 96 -6.01 9.82 -16.06
CA ASP A 96 -7.28 9.17 -15.85
C ASP A 96 -7.03 7.72 -15.42
N HIS A 97 -7.31 7.38 -14.15
CA HIS A 97 -7.25 6.01 -13.63
C HIS A 97 -8.60 5.34 -13.82
N LEU A 98 -8.73 4.46 -14.80
CA LEU A 98 -9.97 3.71 -15.04
C LEU A 98 -10.12 2.53 -14.10
N ASP A 99 -9.02 2.05 -13.53
CA ASP A 99 -8.98 1.02 -12.52
C ASP A 99 -8.04 1.39 -11.36
N CYS A 100 -8.24 0.75 -10.23
CA CYS A 100 -7.40 0.89 -9.05
C CYS A 100 -6.23 -0.09 -9.14
N PRO A 101 -4.97 0.35 -9.12
CA PRO A 101 -3.83 -0.55 -9.09
C PRO A 101 -3.70 -1.24 -7.71
N TRP A 102 -3.04 -2.39 -7.68
CA TRP A 102 -2.85 -3.16 -6.45
C TRP A 102 -1.85 -2.55 -5.46
N LYS A 103 -0.88 -1.77 -5.96
CA LYS A 103 0.19 -1.19 -5.17
C LYS A 103 0.09 0.33 -5.13
N PRO A 104 0.28 0.96 -3.95
CA PRO A 104 0.33 2.41 -3.84
C PRO A 104 1.45 3.04 -4.69
N SER A 105 2.58 2.33 -4.85
CA SER A 105 3.68 2.76 -5.72
C SER A 105 3.25 2.96 -7.17
N ASP A 106 2.31 2.14 -7.66
CA ASP A 106 1.82 2.24 -9.04
C ASP A 106 1.01 3.52 -9.25
N ILE A 107 0.24 3.96 -8.24
CA ILE A 107 -0.46 5.26 -8.27
C ILE A 107 0.56 6.38 -8.39
N THR A 108 1.61 6.35 -7.57
CA THR A 108 2.68 7.35 -7.61
C THR A 108 3.40 7.34 -8.96
N GLN A 109 3.66 6.16 -9.52
CA GLN A 109 4.29 6.02 -10.83
C GLN A 109 3.39 6.55 -11.95
N ARG A 110 2.09 6.21 -11.96
CA ARG A 110 1.11 6.72 -12.92
C ARG A 110 1.05 8.25 -12.86
N ASN A 111 0.90 8.82 -11.66
CA ASN A 111 0.83 10.27 -11.45
C ASN A 111 2.13 10.97 -11.87
N GLY A 112 3.28 10.37 -11.59
CA GLY A 112 4.59 10.87 -11.98
C GLY A 112 4.84 10.91 -13.50
N ARG A 113 3.91 10.42 -14.34
CA ARG A 113 3.98 10.58 -15.80
C ARG A 113 3.53 11.95 -16.28
N GLY A 114 2.69 12.61 -15.52
CA GLY A 114 2.22 13.98 -15.84
C GLY A 114 2.73 15.00 -14.85
N VAL A 115 2.72 14.67 -13.54
CA VAL A 115 3.23 15.53 -12.47
C VAL A 115 4.76 15.44 -12.46
N ARG A 116 5.38 16.10 -13.42
CA ARG A 116 6.83 16.04 -13.64
C ARG A 116 7.35 17.32 -14.25
N GLN A 117 8.60 17.66 -13.93
CA GLN A 117 9.31 18.76 -14.56
C GLN A 117 9.33 18.63 -16.09
N GLY A 118 9.09 19.75 -16.80
CA GLY A 118 9.01 19.80 -18.26
C GLY A 118 7.58 19.62 -18.81
N ASN A 119 6.56 19.60 -17.96
CA ASN A 119 5.19 19.73 -18.41
C ASN A 119 4.86 21.21 -18.67
N GLU A 120 4.25 21.49 -19.82
CA GLU A 120 3.85 22.84 -20.23
C GLU A 120 2.57 23.32 -19.51
N ASN A 121 1.78 22.38 -18.96
CA ASN A 121 0.58 22.70 -18.20
C ASN A 121 0.93 22.96 -16.74
N PRO A 122 0.56 24.10 -16.16
CA PRO A 122 0.85 24.42 -14.76
C PRO A 122 0.06 23.55 -13.77
N GLU A 123 -1.09 23.06 -14.19
CA GLU A 123 -1.99 22.21 -13.41
C GLU A 123 -2.36 20.96 -14.20
N ILE A 124 -2.45 19.83 -13.49
CA ILE A 124 -2.82 18.54 -14.06
C ILE A 124 -4.01 17.98 -13.28
N MET A 125 -5.02 17.56 -13.99
CA MET A 125 -6.16 16.85 -13.41
C MET A 125 -5.82 15.38 -13.21
N ILE A 126 -5.96 14.88 -11.97
CA ILE A 126 -5.89 13.45 -11.69
C ILE A 126 -7.30 12.97 -11.38
N LYS A 127 -7.80 12.05 -12.19
CA LYS A 127 -9.15 11.50 -12.07
C LYS A 127 -9.10 10.03 -11.73
N GLN A 128 -9.87 9.63 -10.74
CA GLN A 128 -10.09 8.25 -10.35
C GLN A 128 -11.53 7.88 -10.71
N PHE A 129 -11.69 6.91 -11.58
CA PHE A 129 -13.00 6.42 -11.96
C PHE A 129 -13.41 5.29 -11.03
N VAL A 130 -14.60 5.40 -10.49
CA VAL A 130 -15.19 4.44 -9.57
C VAL A 130 -16.56 4.06 -10.07
N ALA A 131 -16.76 2.79 -10.40
CA ALA A 131 -18.08 2.32 -10.76
C ALA A 131 -18.93 2.16 -9.50
N LYS A 132 -20.09 2.83 -9.48
CA LYS A 132 -21.00 2.78 -8.33
C LYS A 132 -21.54 1.36 -8.12
N GLY A 133 -21.54 0.89 -6.88
CA GLY A 133 -21.99 -0.47 -6.53
C GLY A 133 -20.99 -1.58 -6.90
N THR A 134 -19.74 -1.23 -7.20
CA THR A 134 -18.67 -2.18 -7.48
C THR A 134 -17.61 -2.17 -6.38
N PHE A 135 -16.66 -3.08 -6.52
CA PHE A 135 -15.52 -3.19 -5.62
C PHE A 135 -14.49 -2.05 -5.74
N ASP A 136 -14.57 -1.23 -6.76
CA ASP A 136 -13.61 -0.15 -7.02
C ASP A 136 -13.45 0.81 -5.85
N ALA A 137 -14.57 1.25 -5.26
CA ALA A 137 -14.55 2.18 -4.12
C ALA A 137 -13.74 1.63 -2.94
N TYR A 138 -13.87 0.33 -2.68
CA TYR A 138 -13.15 -0.35 -1.62
C TYR A 138 -11.65 -0.46 -1.93
N LEU A 139 -11.27 -0.80 -3.17
CA LEU A 139 -9.87 -0.83 -3.59
C LEU A 139 -9.20 0.53 -3.41
N TRP A 140 -9.86 1.61 -3.83
CA TRP A 140 -9.34 2.97 -3.65
C TRP A 140 -9.19 3.35 -2.18
N GLN A 141 -10.12 2.96 -1.32
CA GLN A 141 -10.04 3.18 0.12
C GLN A 141 -8.83 2.45 0.75
N ILE A 142 -8.60 1.20 0.37
CA ILE A 142 -7.40 0.44 0.80
C ILE A 142 -6.13 1.15 0.34
N GLN A 143 -6.06 1.60 -0.90
CA GLN A 143 -4.87 2.29 -1.41
C GLN A 143 -4.60 3.58 -0.64
N GLU A 144 -5.63 4.33 -0.29
CA GLU A 144 -5.51 5.53 0.55
C GLU A 144 -4.96 5.19 1.94
N GLN A 145 -5.47 4.15 2.58
CA GLN A 145 -4.98 3.68 3.87
C GLN A 145 -3.51 3.27 3.81
N LYS A 146 -3.12 2.47 2.80
CA LYS A 146 -1.73 2.06 2.57
C LYS A 146 -0.81 3.27 2.35
N LEU A 147 -1.20 4.23 1.52
CA LEU A 147 -0.45 5.45 1.29
C LEU A 147 -0.29 6.28 2.57
N ARG A 148 -1.34 6.43 3.34
CA ARG A 148 -1.33 7.14 4.62
C ARG A 148 -0.33 6.49 5.59
N TYR A 149 -0.36 5.18 5.70
CA TYR A 149 0.54 4.40 6.54
C TYR A 149 2.01 4.55 6.11
N ILE A 150 2.30 4.35 4.83
CA ILE A 150 3.65 4.54 4.27
C ILE A 150 4.17 5.96 4.57
N THR A 151 3.33 6.97 4.37
CA THR A 151 3.68 8.37 4.65
C THR A 151 3.96 8.60 6.13
N GLN A 152 3.19 8.01 7.03
CA GLN A 152 3.43 8.10 8.49
C GLN A 152 4.77 7.52 8.88
N ILE A 153 5.12 6.33 8.35
CA ILE A 153 6.43 5.71 8.61
C ILE A 153 7.57 6.57 8.07
N LEU A 154 7.48 7.00 6.82
CA LEU A 154 8.55 7.76 6.16
C LEU A 154 8.77 9.14 6.76
N THR A 155 7.72 9.78 7.26
CA THR A 155 7.83 11.13 7.86
C THR A 155 8.11 11.10 9.36
N GLY A 156 8.06 9.95 10.03
CA GLY A 156 8.24 9.81 11.47
C GLY A 156 7.19 10.54 12.32
N LYS A 157 6.14 11.06 11.69
CA LYS A 157 5.05 11.76 12.38
C LYS A 157 4.00 10.73 12.82
N HIS A 158 3.86 10.55 14.13
CA HIS A 158 2.89 9.66 14.76
C HIS A 158 3.04 8.17 14.40
N ILE A 159 4.12 7.56 14.85
CA ILE A 159 4.26 6.09 14.83
C ILE A 159 3.36 5.54 15.93
N ALA A 160 2.18 5.07 15.57
CA ALA A 160 1.40 4.21 16.46
C ALA A 160 2.19 2.91 16.69
N ARG A 161 2.24 2.42 17.94
CA ARG A 161 2.97 1.19 18.30
C ARG A 161 2.44 -0.08 17.64
N SER A 162 1.26 -0.01 17.06
CA SER A 162 0.64 -1.11 16.30
C SER A 162 -0.02 -0.54 15.06
N CYS A 163 0.28 -1.11 13.92
CA CYS A 163 -0.45 -0.90 12.68
C CYS A 163 -1.02 -2.23 12.26
N GLU A 164 -2.30 -2.25 11.92
CA GLU A 164 -2.89 -3.41 11.26
C GLU A 164 -2.23 -3.55 9.89
N ASP A 165 -1.65 -4.72 9.65
CA ASP A 165 -1.08 -5.06 8.34
C ASP A 165 -2.23 -5.24 7.35
N VAL A 166 -2.42 -4.22 6.51
CA VAL A 166 -3.49 -4.21 5.50
C VAL A 166 -3.16 -5.13 4.32
N ASP A 167 -1.94 -5.68 4.26
CA ASP A 167 -1.50 -6.49 3.13
C ASP A 167 -2.01 -7.93 3.17
N GLU A 168 -2.45 -8.44 4.31
CA GLU A 168 -2.94 -9.82 4.45
C GLU A 168 -4.46 -9.95 4.52
N THR A 169 -5.21 -8.86 4.41
CA THR A 169 -6.66 -8.99 4.34
C THR A 169 -7.05 -9.55 2.97
N VAL A 170 -6.88 -10.85 2.81
CA VAL A 170 -7.59 -11.60 1.76
C VAL A 170 -9.07 -11.33 2.01
N LEU A 171 -9.65 -10.49 1.18
CA LEU A 171 -11.07 -10.23 1.21
C LEU A 171 -11.82 -11.54 1.18
N SER A 172 -12.53 -11.84 2.24
CA SER A 172 -13.42 -12.99 2.25
C SER A 172 -14.47 -12.80 1.16
N ALA A 173 -14.94 -13.91 0.57
CA ALA A 173 -16.04 -13.87 -0.41
C ALA A 173 -17.26 -13.07 0.10
N ALA A 174 -17.45 -12.99 1.41
CA ALA A 174 -18.49 -12.21 2.08
C ALA A 174 -18.23 -10.69 1.94
N GLN A 175 -16.99 -10.23 2.05
CA GLN A 175 -16.60 -8.83 1.88
C GLN A 175 -16.78 -8.38 0.44
N PHE A 176 -16.40 -9.25 -0.50
CA PHE A 176 -16.64 -9.01 -1.92
C PHE A 176 -18.15 -8.87 -2.22
N LYS A 177 -18.96 -9.75 -1.67
CA LYS A 177 -20.42 -9.75 -1.84
C LYS A 177 -21.08 -8.53 -1.18
N ALA A 178 -20.55 -8.05 -0.07
CA ALA A 178 -21.03 -6.86 0.63
C ALA A 178 -20.77 -5.57 -0.15
N ALA A 179 -19.56 -5.41 -0.67
CA ALA A 179 -19.19 -4.26 -1.49
C ALA A 179 -19.99 -4.22 -2.82
N ALA A 180 -20.32 -5.41 -3.36
CA ALA A 180 -21.10 -5.53 -4.59
C ALA A 180 -22.61 -5.33 -4.41
N THR A 181 -23.16 -5.42 -3.19
CA THR A 181 -24.62 -5.49 -2.97
C THR A 181 -25.24 -4.14 -2.54
N ASP A 182 -24.50 -3.07 -2.35
CA ASP A 182 -25.03 -1.74 -1.92
C ASP A 182 -25.97 -1.80 -0.68
N ASN A 183 -25.82 -2.85 0.15
CA ASN A 183 -26.66 -3.06 1.33
C ASN A 183 -25.91 -2.64 2.61
N PRO A 184 -26.30 -1.53 3.25
CA PRO A 184 -25.62 -1.01 4.43
C PRO A 184 -25.59 -1.98 5.63
N MET A 185 -26.58 -2.89 5.72
CA MET A 185 -26.62 -3.91 6.77
C MET A 185 -25.49 -4.94 6.66
N VAL A 186 -25.03 -5.21 5.44
CA VAL A 186 -23.91 -6.14 5.22
C VAL A 186 -22.59 -5.51 5.64
N ALA A 187 -22.40 -4.21 5.37
CA ALA A 187 -21.24 -3.46 5.82
C ALA A 187 -21.18 -3.39 7.36
N GLN A 188 -22.31 -3.09 8.02
CA GLN A 188 -22.41 -3.08 9.50
C GLN A 188 -22.11 -4.45 10.13
N LYS A 189 -22.65 -5.52 9.54
CA LYS A 189 -22.37 -6.89 10.02
C LYS A 189 -20.86 -7.18 9.98
N MET A 190 -20.19 -6.78 8.92
CA MET A 190 -18.76 -7.00 8.76
C MET A 190 -17.92 -6.20 9.74
N GLU A 191 -18.26 -4.93 9.95
CA GLU A 191 -17.60 -4.10 10.94
C GLU A 191 -17.70 -4.73 12.35
N LEU A 192 -18.87 -5.26 12.69
CA LEU A 192 -19.09 -5.97 13.95
C LEU A 192 -18.30 -7.29 14.02
N GLU A 193 -18.24 -8.06 12.94
CA GLU A 193 -17.45 -9.31 12.87
C GLU A 193 -15.95 -9.04 13.01
N ASN A 194 -15.43 -7.99 12.39
CA ASN A 194 -14.04 -7.55 12.55
C ASN A 194 -13.78 -7.13 14.00
N ARG A 195 -14.69 -6.36 14.60
CA ARG A 195 -14.57 -5.94 16.01
C ARG A 195 -14.59 -7.13 16.98
N VAL A 196 -15.44 -8.12 16.73
CA VAL A 196 -15.46 -9.37 17.51
C VAL A 196 -14.14 -10.14 17.37
N THR A 197 -13.58 -10.18 16.17
CA THR A 197 -12.29 -10.85 15.92
C THR A 197 -11.15 -10.15 16.66
N GLU A 198 -11.07 -8.83 16.58
CA GLU A 198 -10.12 -8.01 17.33
C GLU A 198 -10.22 -8.26 18.85
N LEU A 199 -11.42 -8.22 19.39
CA LEU A 199 -11.66 -8.47 20.82
C LEU A 199 -11.26 -9.90 21.23
N LYS A 200 -11.44 -10.90 20.38
CA LYS A 200 -10.99 -12.27 20.63
C LYS A 200 -9.46 -12.35 20.69
N ILE A 201 -8.75 -11.66 19.80
CA ILE A 201 -7.28 -11.59 19.79
C ILE A 201 -6.78 -10.91 21.08
N LEU A 202 -7.34 -9.75 21.44
CA LEU A 202 -7.00 -9.04 22.67
C LEU A 202 -7.26 -9.89 23.92
N ARG A 203 -8.38 -10.60 23.97
CA ARG A 203 -8.68 -11.54 25.08
C ARG A 203 -7.66 -12.67 25.14
N GLY A 204 -7.26 -13.23 24.00
CA GLY A 204 -6.22 -14.27 23.93
C GLY A 204 -4.87 -13.78 24.43
N ALA A 205 -4.44 -12.59 24.00
CA ALA A 205 -3.21 -11.96 24.45
C ALA A 205 -3.24 -11.70 25.97
N TRP A 206 -4.32 -11.13 26.49
CA TRP A 206 -4.49 -10.92 27.92
C TRP A 206 -4.45 -12.23 28.73
N SER A 207 -5.15 -13.28 28.26
CA SER A 207 -5.12 -14.59 28.92
C SER A 207 -3.72 -15.18 28.99
N ASN A 208 -2.95 -15.07 27.89
CA ASN A 208 -1.57 -15.54 27.86
C ASN A 208 -0.67 -14.74 28.81
N GLU A 209 -0.87 -13.43 28.92
CA GLU A 209 -0.15 -12.58 29.87
C GLU A 209 -0.46 -12.95 31.31
N GLN A 210 -1.73 -13.21 31.65
CA GLN A 210 -2.14 -13.67 32.98
C GLN A 210 -1.47 -15.00 33.34
N LEU A 211 -1.49 -15.99 32.45
CA LEU A 211 -0.80 -17.27 32.65
C LEU A 211 0.70 -17.08 32.84
N ALA A 212 1.34 -16.19 32.09
CA ALA A 212 2.75 -15.89 32.23
C ALA A 212 3.06 -15.22 33.58
N LEU A 213 2.21 -14.34 34.07
CA LEU A 213 2.32 -13.71 35.40
C LEU A 213 2.11 -14.73 36.50
N GLU A 214 1.10 -15.59 36.42
CA GLU A 214 0.88 -16.68 37.39
C GLU A 214 2.08 -17.62 37.47
N HIS A 215 2.66 -17.98 36.34
CA HIS A 215 3.89 -18.79 36.29
C HIS A 215 5.06 -18.09 36.98
N LYS A 216 5.24 -16.79 36.77
CA LYS A 216 6.27 -15.99 37.44
C LYS A 216 6.06 -15.97 38.96
N VAL A 217 4.84 -15.71 39.41
CA VAL A 217 4.52 -15.61 40.85
C VAL A 217 4.62 -16.95 41.54
N ASN A 218 4.14 -18.03 40.94
CA ASN A 218 4.04 -19.32 41.59
C ASN A 218 5.34 -20.16 41.47
N LEU A 219 6.15 -19.95 40.44
CA LEU A 219 7.34 -20.76 40.20
C LEU A 219 8.63 -19.94 40.14
N THR A 220 8.68 -18.90 39.31
CA THR A 220 9.94 -18.19 39.03
C THR A 220 10.41 -17.36 40.25
N TYR A 221 9.51 -16.57 40.84
CA TYR A 221 9.89 -15.72 41.97
C TYR A 221 10.22 -16.52 43.25
N PRO A 222 9.46 -17.53 43.63
CA PRO A 222 9.84 -18.37 44.80
C PRO A 222 11.16 -19.07 44.62
N SER A 223 11.48 -19.53 43.41
CA SER A 223 12.79 -20.16 43.14
C SER A 223 13.96 -19.17 43.28
N ARG A 224 13.78 -17.95 42.73
CA ARG A 224 14.80 -16.89 42.85
C ARG A 224 14.97 -16.39 44.28
N ILE A 225 13.87 -16.28 45.05
CA ILE A 225 13.94 -15.91 46.46
C ILE A 225 14.78 -16.92 47.23
N ARG A 226 14.51 -18.20 47.08
CA ARG A 226 15.31 -19.26 47.73
C ARG A 226 16.80 -19.22 47.34
N GLU A 227 17.08 -18.95 46.06
CA GLU A 227 18.47 -18.81 45.60
C GLU A 227 19.17 -17.61 46.27
N TYR A 228 18.50 -16.48 46.38
CA TYR A 228 19.04 -15.29 47.05
C TYR A 228 19.18 -15.50 48.56
N GLU A 229 18.23 -16.15 49.21
CA GLU A 229 18.32 -16.51 50.63
C GLU A 229 19.55 -17.36 50.90
N GLN A 230 19.82 -18.40 50.09
CA GLN A 230 21.02 -19.22 50.18
C GLN A 230 22.30 -18.42 49.93
N LYS A 231 22.32 -17.49 49.00
CA LYS A 231 23.46 -16.60 48.75
C LYS A 231 23.72 -15.70 49.95
N ILE A 232 22.67 -15.13 50.54
CA ILE A 232 22.77 -14.27 51.73
C ILE A 232 23.35 -15.09 52.90
N GLU A 233 22.85 -16.29 53.10
CA GLU A 233 23.35 -17.16 54.17
C GLU A 233 24.85 -17.47 54.01
N ARG A 234 25.30 -17.83 52.79
CA ARG A 234 26.75 -18.08 52.51
C ARG A 234 27.58 -16.82 52.76
N VAL A 235 27.18 -15.68 52.23
CA VAL A 235 27.90 -14.41 52.43
C VAL A 235 27.95 -14.05 53.93
N THR A 236 26.87 -14.28 54.67
CA THR A 236 26.85 -14.04 56.13
C THR A 236 27.85 -14.95 56.87
N GLN A 237 27.94 -16.22 56.49
CA GLN A 237 28.94 -17.15 57.03
C GLN A 237 30.36 -16.70 56.68
N ASP A 238 30.60 -16.27 55.41
CA ASP A 238 31.90 -15.78 54.98
C ASP A 238 32.34 -14.52 55.75
N ILE A 239 31.43 -13.57 55.99
CA ILE A 239 31.67 -12.36 56.80
C ILE A 239 32.03 -12.76 58.25
N SER A 240 31.30 -13.73 58.81
CA SER A 240 31.58 -14.25 60.17
C SER A 240 32.98 -14.87 60.27
N LEU A 241 33.36 -15.67 59.27
CA LEU A 241 34.68 -16.25 59.18
C LEU A 241 35.76 -15.18 59.01
N PHE A 242 35.55 -14.22 58.17
CA PHE A 242 36.47 -13.09 57.97
C PHE A 242 36.71 -12.35 59.29
N GLY A 243 35.64 -11.98 60.02
CA GLY A 243 35.73 -11.31 61.31
C GLY A 243 36.53 -12.13 62.37
N GLN A 244 36.52 -13.50 62.30
CA GLN A 244 37.31 -14.35 63.16
C GLN A 244 38.80 -14.46 62.77
N THR A 245 39.12 -14.19 61.52
CA THR A 245 40.45 -14.24 60.92
C THR A 245 41.13 -12.89 60.77
N GLU A 246 40.41 -11.81 60.98
CA GLU A 246 40.90 -10.43 60.82
C GLU A 246 42.06 -10.19 61.84
N GLY A 247 43.21 -9.76 61.35
CA GLY A 247 44.40 -9.49 62.12
C GLY A 247 45.22 -10.76 62.53
N LYS A 248 44.88 -11.95 62.01
CA LYS A 248 45.67 -13.16 62.18
C LYS A 248 46.58 -13.39 60.97
N ASP A 249 47.85 -13.64 61.23
CA ASP A 249 48.79 -14.08 60.19
C ASP A 249 48.44 -15.48 59.72
N PHE A 250 48.39 -15.68 58.39
CA PHE A 250 48.22 -16.98 57.76
C PHE A 250 49.38 -17.24 56.78
N SER A 251 49.83 -18.49 56.75
CA SER A 251 50.83 -18.96 55.81
C SER A 251 50.19 -19.91 54.80
N ILE A 252 50.47 -19.72 53.51
CA ILE A 252 50.11 -20.68 52.48
C ILE A 252 51.36 -21.51 52.18
N VAL A 253 51.27 -22.83 52.37
CA VAL A 253 52.29 -23.76 51.89
C VAL A 253 51.89 -24.08 50.45
N LEU A 254 52.71 -23.68 49.47
CA LEU A 254 52.57 -24.08 48.07
C LEU A 254 53.36 -25.39 47.92
N ASP A 255 52.66 -26.49 47.63
CA ASP A 255 53.24 -27.76 47.22
C ASP A 255 53.67 -27.70 45.73
#